data_caa0ab883dcf3828726f0a3e6f0ae08b
#
_entry.id   caa0ab883dcf3828726f0a3e6f0ae08b
#
_cell.length_a   1.000
_cell.length_b   1.000
_cell.length_c   1.000
_cell.angle_alpha   90.00
_cell.angle_beta   90.00
_cell.angle_gamma   90.00
#
_symmetry.space_group_name_H-M   'P 1'
#
loop_
_entity.id
_entity.type
_entity.pdbx_description
1 polymer ?
#
loop_
_entity_poly.entity_id
_entity_poly.type
_entity_poly.pdbx_seq_one_letter_code
_entity_poly.pdbx_strand_id
1 'polypeptide(L)'
;MDASNNTICPCCGEGSLRTLKRDYSAAIGEGQALPVPNVEMEVCDKCGEEILPLESARQVDAAIAEHTERLTTDELREIREQFDLDQTEMSEALGLGNKTYHRWENGTQYPSRSMGYYLRLLREYPDAFKWLRSRRWRLRKRLVTRSVSIAKSRRQKTSVRGRTVAAA
;
A
#
# COMPACT_ATOMS: atom_id res chain seq x y z
N MET A 1 32.70 -10.51 22.79
CA MET A 1 31.88 -10.09 23.96
C MET A 1 30.48 -9.92 23.43
N ASP A 2 29.72 -11.02 23.51
CA ASP A 2 28.35 -11.05 22.97
C ASP A 2 27.45 -10.25 23.89
N ALA A 3 26.98 -9.11 23.42
CA ALA A 3 25.91 -8.37 24.05
C ALA A 3 24.61 -9.20 23.85
N SER A 4 24.41 -10.21 24.70
CA SER A 4 23.15 -10.91 24.79
C SER A 4 22.10 -9.91 25.30
N ASN A 5 21.43 -9.25 24.38
CA ASN A 5 20.24 -8.48 24.68
C ASN A 5 19.20 -9.51 25.13
N ASN A 6 19.07 -9.67 26.45
CA ASN A 6 18.14 -10.63 27.06
C ASN A 6 16.70 -10.09 26.96
N THR A 7 16.24 -9.90 25.71
CA THR A 7 14.89 -9.43 25.42
C THR A 7 13.91 -10.57 25.62
N ILE A 8 12.89 -10.35 26.45
CA ILE A 8 11.82 -11.33 26.70
C ILE A 8 11.03 -11.52 25.41
N CYS A 9 10.74 -12.75 25.04
CA CYS A 9 9.94 -13.07 23.87
C CYS A 9 8.52 -12.46 23.97
N PRO A 10 8.10 -11.65 23.03
CA PRO A 10 6.76 -11.03 23.05
C PRO A 10 5.63 -12.04 22.79
N CYS A 11 5.95 -13.21 22.23
CA CYS A 11 4.97 -14.24 21.90
C CYS A 11 4.60 -15.09 23.11
N CYS A 12 5.58 -15.66 23.82
CA CYS A 12 5.32 -16.52 24.97
C CYS A 12 5.46 -15.82 26.33
N GLY A 13 6.11 -14.65 26.39
CA GLY A 13 6.34 -13.89 27.63
C GLY A 13 7.34 -14.51 28.61
N GLU A 14 7.95 -15.64 28.28
CA GLU A 14 8.78 -16.42 29.21
C GLU A 14 10.20 -16.71 28.69
N GLY A 15 10.36 -16.90 27.38
CA GLY A 15 11.63 -17.22 26.74
C GLY A 15 12.47 -15.98 26.46
N SER A 16 13.77 -16.20 26.21
CA SER A 16 14.71 -15.16 25.79
C SER A 16 14.97 -15.25 24.29
N LEU A 17 15.09 -14.10 23.63
CA LEU A 17 15.43 -14.02 22.23
C LEU A 17 16.95 -14.13 22.03
N ARG A 18 17.37 -14.96 21.08
CA ARG A 18 18.76 -15.12 20.67
C ARG A 18 18.91 -14.74 19.21
N THR A 19 19.84 -13.84 18.93
CA THR A 19 20.17 -13.44 17.56
C THR A 19 21.02 -14.52 16.90
N LEU A 20 20.63 -14.91 15.69
CA LEU A 20 21.39 -15.82 14.83
C LEU A 20 21.25 -15.43 13.37
N LYS A 21 22.20 -15.88 12.53
CA LYS A 21 22.16 -15.69 11.07
C LYS A 21 21.96 -17.02 10.39
N ARG A 22 20.99 -17.10 9.51
CA ARG A 22 20.74 -18.27 8.67
C ARG A 22 20.06 -17.89 7.37
N ASP A 23 19.99 -18.83 6.44
CA ASP A 23 19.22 -18.65 5.21
C ASP A 23 17.73 -18.66 5.52
N TYR A 24 17.03 -17.66 5.02
CA TYR A 24 15.59 -17.48 5.19
C TYR A 24 14.85 -17.82 3.90
N SER A 25 13.76 -18.55 4.01
CA SER A 25 12.92 -18.95 2.87
C SER A 25 11.72 -18.02 2.75
N ALA A 26 11.85 -16.98 1.92
CA ALA A 26 10.81 -15.99 1.72
C ALA A 26 9.74 -16.48 0.74
N ALA A 27 8.48 -16.43 1.13
CA ALA A 27 7.37 -16.79 0.25
C ALA A 27 7.13 -15.71 -0.82
N ILE A 28 7.16 -16.09 -2.12
CA ILE A 28 6.98 -15.18 -3.26
C ILE A 28 5.66 -15.40 -4.02
N GLY A 29 4.78 -16.24 -3.51
CA GLY A 29 3.46 -16.56 -4.05
C GLY A 29 3.41 -17.95 -4.70
N GLU A 30 2.20 -18.47 -4.93
CA GLU A 30 1.92 -19.76 -5.58
C GLU A 30 2.73 -20.97 -5.07
N GLY A 31 3.06 -20.97 -3.77
CA GLY A 31 3.86 -22.02 -3.15
C GLY A 31 5.35 -21.97 -3.47
N GLN A 32 5.82 -20.92 -4.15
CA GLN A 32 7.22 -20.69 -4.43
C GLN A 32 7.89 -19.96 -3.26
N ALA A 33 9.15 -20.31 -2.99
CA ALA A 33 9.97 -19.69 -1.98
C ALA A 33 11.31 -19.25 -2.56
N LEU A 34 11.74 -18.05 -2.17
CA LEU A 34 13.03 -17.49 -2.53
C LEU A 34 13.99 -17.67 -1.36
N PRO A 35 15.12 -18.37 -1.52
CA PRO A 35 16.12 -18.43 -0.48
C PRO A 35 16.87 -17.09 -0.39
N VAL A 36 16.83 -16.45 0.78
CA VAL A 36 17.58 -15.22 1.10
C VAL A 36 18.70 -15.60 2.06
N PRO A 37 19.96 -15.53 1.64
CA PRO A 37 21.07 -16.02 2.46
C PRO A 37 21.40 -15.05 3.59
N ASN A 38 21.91 -15.62 4.68
CA ASN A 38 22.55 -14.88 5.77
C ASN A 38 21.68 -13.79 6.43
N VAL A 39 20.38 -14.08 6.61
CA VAL A 39 19.42 -13.18 7.26
C VAL A 39 19.58 -13.28 8.78
N GLU A 40 19.73 -12.14 9.43
CA GLU A 40 19.77 -12.05 10.89
C GLU A 40 18.33 -12.13 11.44
N MET A 41 18.12 -13.00 12.43
CA MET A 41 16.81 -13.16 13.06
C MET A 41 16.96 -13.42 14.56
N GLU A 42 15.92 -13.11 15.28
CA GLU A 42 15.80 -13.40 16.70
C GLU A 42 14.91 -14.62 16.91
N VAL A 43 15.41 -15.62 17.59
CA VAL A 43 14.70 -16.87 17.86
C VAL A 43 14.53 -17.09 19.36
N CYS A 44 13.30 -17.37 19.75
CA CYS A 44 12.98 -17.65 21.14
C CYS A 44 13.47 -19.05 21.54
N ASP A 45 14.16 -19.14 22.68
CA ASP A 45 14.69 -20.40 23.22
C ASP A 45 13.61 -21.33 23.82
N LYS A 46 12.40 -20.81 24.10
CA LYS A 46 11.30 -21.60 24.67
C LYS A 46 10.24 -21.99 23.63
N CYS A 47 9.69 -21.03 22.90
CA CYS A 47 8.59 -21.31 21.96
C CYS A 47 9.05 -21.47 20.51
N GLY A 48 10.33 -21.19 20.20
CA GLY A 48 10.86 -21.30 18.85
C GLY A 48 10.38 -20.22 17.88
N GLU A 49 9.66 -19.20 18.37
CA GLU A 49 9.19 -18.10 17.52
C GLU A 49 10.37 -17.37 16.87
N GLU A 50 10.22 -17.09 15.59
CA GLU A 50 11.22 -16.42 14.77
C GLU A 50 10.77 -14.99 14.46
N ILE A 51 11.56 -14.02 14.89
CA ILE A 51 11.29 -12.60 14.70
C ILE A 51 12.34 -12.02 13.76
N LEU A 52 11.89 -11.37 12.70
CA LEU A 52 12.78 -10.62 11.81
C LEU A 52 12.90 -9.17 12.30
N PRO A 53 14.09 -8.72 12.71
CA PRO A 53 14.37 -7.31 12.92
C PRO A 53 14.06 -6.48 11.65
N LEU A 54 13.80 -5.18 11.82
CA LEU A 54 13.41 -4.31 10.71
C LEU A 54 14.42 -4.33 9.54
N GLU A 55 15.71 -4.32 9.83
CA GLU A 55 16.75 -4.36 8.80
C GLU A 55 16.74 -5.68 8.02
N SER A 56 16.53 -6.79 8.73
CA SER A 56 16.42 -8.10 8.10
C SER A 56 15.14 -8.24 7.27
N ALA A 57 14.04 -7.67 7.74
CA ALA A 57 12.80 -7.59 6.96
C ALA A 57 13.00 -6.77 5.67
N ARG A 58 13.76 -5.67 5.72
CA ARG A 58 14.12 -4.88 4.53
C ARG A 58 15.03 -5.65 3.57
N GLN A 59 16.01 -6.41 4.09
CA GLN A 59 16.86 -7.28 3.28
C GLN A 59 16.02 -8.30 2.50
N VAL A 60 15.07 -8.94 3.17
CA VAL A 60 14.15 -9.91 2.56
C VAL A 60 13.26 -9.25 1.52
N ASP A 61 12.68 -8.07 1.83
CA ASP A 61 11.83 -7.31 0.91
C ASP A 61 12.61 -6.89 -0.36
N ALA A 62 13.85 -6.43 -0.19
CA ALA A 62 14.72 -6.09 -1.31
C ALA A 62 15.03 -7.30 -2.22
N ALA A 63 15.33 -8.46 -1.63
CA ALA A 63 15.59 -9.69 -2.39
C ALA A 63 14.33 -10.15 -3.16
N ILE A 64 13.14 -10.07 -2.55
CA ILE A 64 11.88 -10.37 -3.22
C ILE A 64 11.63 -9.38 -4.36
N ALA A 65 11.85 -8.09 -4.12
CA ALA A 65 11.63 -7.03 -5.10
C ALA A 65 12.54 -7.21 -6.32
N GLU A 66 13.82 -7.50 -6.10
CA GLU A 66 14.79 -7.80 -7.16
C GLU A 66 14.36 -9.03 -7.99
N HIS A 67 14.05 -10.14 -7.31
CA HIS A 67 13.66 -11.38 -7.99
C HIS A 67 12.35 -11.23 -8.78
N THR A 68 11.40 -10.46 -8.28
CA THR A 68 10.07 -10.28 -8.88
C THR A 68 9.92 -9.02 -9.72
N GLU A 69 10.97 -8.20 -9.82
CA GLU A 69 10.95 -6.85 -10.42
C GLU A 69 9.86 -5.94 -9.81
N ARG A 70 9.52 -6.15 -8.54
CA ARG A 70 8.57 -5.31 -7.79
C ARG A 70 9.26 -4.07 -7.22
N LEU A 71 8.46 -3.13 -6.75
CA LEU A 71 8.95 -2.05 -5.91
C LEU A 71 9.00 -2.51 -4.45
N THR A 72 10.04 -2.11 -3.72
CA THR A 72 10.12 -2.31 -2.28
C THR A 72 9.15 -1.40 -1.54
N THR A 73 8.88 -1.70 -0.28
CA THR A 73 8.05 -0.85 0.60
C THR A 73 8.65 0.53 0.77
N ASP A 74 9.98 0.64 0.87
CA ASP A 74 10.69 1.92 0.99
C ASP A 74 10.63 2.73 -0.32
N GLU A 75 10.85 2.11 -1.50
CA GLU A 75 10.66 2.79 -2.78
C GLU A 75 9.23 3.33 -2.97
N LEU A 76 8.22 2.57 -2.55
CA LEU A 76 6.83 3.02 -2.61
C LEU A 76 6.60 4.25 -1.73
N ARG A 77 7.20 4.28 -0.52
CA ARG A 77 7.15 5.43 0.37
C ARG A 77 7.84 6.64 -0.22
N GLU A 78 9.06 6.47 -0.75
CA GLU A 78 9.82 7.53 -1.42
C GLU A 78 9.05 8.17 -2.59
N ILE A 79 8.41 7.33 -3.43
CA ILE A 79 7.58 7.82 -4.54
C ILE A 79 6.43 8.68 -4.03
N ARG A 80 5.76 8.30 -2.94
CA ARG A 80 4.67 9.10 -2.37
C ARG A 80 5.18 10.41 -1.79
N GLU A 81 6.26 10.37 -1.04
CA GLU A 81 6.87 11.54 -0.39
C GLU A 81 7.40 12.56 -1.41
N GLN A 82 7.92 12.09 -2.56
CA GLN A 82 8.31 12.96 -3.68
C GLN A 82 7.16 13.87 -4.14
N PHE A 83 5.91 13.44 -3.97
CA PHE A 83 4.72 14.20 -4.36
C PHE A 83 4.03 14.93 -3.21
N ASP A 84 4.62 14.89 -2.00
CA ASP A 84 4.08 15.50 -0.78
C ASP A 84 2.62 15.09 -0.53
N LEU A 85 2.37 13.77 -0.55
CA LEU A 85 1.04 13.19 -0.38
C LEU A 85 1.00 12.22 0.80
N ASP A 86 -0.16 12.12 1.46
CA ASP A 86 -0.44 11.00 2.34
C ASP A 86 -0.84 9.73 1.56
N GLN A 87 -0.92 8.58 2.26
CA GLN A 87 -1.25 7.29 1.65
C GLN A 87 -2.64 7.25 1.01
N THR A 88 -3.59 7.96 1.59
CA THR A 88 -4.96 8.05 1.09
C THR A 88 -5.02 8.92 -0.15
N GLU A 89 -4.38 10.08 -0.11
CA GLU A 89 -4.26 11.00 -1.24
C GLU A 89 -3.55 10.35 -2.43
N MET A 90 -2.48 9.58 -2.18
CA MET A 90 -1.79 8.84 -3.22
C MET A 90 -2.67 7.76 -3.83
N SER A 91 -3.41 6.99 -3.02
CA SER A 91 -4.40 6.03 -3.50
C SER A 91 -5.46 6.71 -4.37
N GLU A 92 -6.00 7.83 -3.93
CA GLU A 92 -6.97 8.62 -4.69
C GLU A 92 -6.39 9.15 -5.99
N ALA A 93 -5.17 9.70 -5.99
CA ALA A 93 -4.51 10.23 -7.16
C ALA A 93 -4.29 9.17 -8.25
N LEU A 94 -3.95 7.96 -7.84
CA LEU A 94 -3.75 6.80 -8.74
C LEU A 94 -5.06 6.12 -9.14
N GLY A 95 -6.20 6.42 -8.50
CA GLY A 95 -7.46 5.78 -8.80
C GLY A 95 -7.69 4.45 -8.11
N LEU A 96 -6.99 4.23 -7.05
CA LEU A 96 -7.03 3.02 -6.24
C LEU A 96 -8.08 3.13 -5.11
N GLY A 97 -8.34 2.02 -4.42
CA GLY A 97 -9.10 2.04 -3.18
C GLY A 97 -8.31 2.71 -2.05
N ASN A 98 -8.99 3.41 -1.13
CA ASN A 98 -8.38 4.27 -0.10
C ASN A 98 -7.26 3.62 0.72
N LYS A 99 -7.30 2.31 0.96
CA LYS A 99 -6.31 1.60 1.77
C LYS A 99 -5.27 0.85 0.94
N THR A 100 -5.28 0.99 -0.38
CA THR A 100 -4.42 0.18 -1.26
C THR A 100 -2.96 0.57 -1.11
N TYR A 101 -2.65 1.86 -1.15
CA TYR A 101 -1.26 2.34 -1.01
C TYR A 101 -0.70 2.05 0.38
N HIS A 102 -1.51 2.20 1.43
CA HIS A 102 -1.15 1.82 2.80
C HIS A 102 -0.75 0.33 2.91
N ARG A 103 -1.49 -0.58 2.25
CA ARG A 103 -1.16 -2.01 2.24
C ARG A 103 0.14 -2.29 1.51
N TRP A 104 0.45 -1.54 0.46
CA TRP A 104 1.70 -1.66 -0.27
C TRP A 104 2.90 -1.20 0.56
N GLU A 105 2.81 -0.07 1.23
CA GLU A 105 3.87 0.43 2.11
C GLU A 105 4.09 -0.43 3.37
N ASN A 106 3.08 -1.19 3.80
CA ASN A 106 3.20 -2.12 4.92
C ASN A 106 3.57 -3.56 4.50
N GLY A 107 3.81 -3.80 3.22
CA GLY A 107 4.19 -5.11 2.70
C GLY A 107 3.10 -6.18 2.76
N THR A 108 1.84 -5.82 3.15
CA THR A 108 0.72 -6.79 3.18
C THR A 108 0.17 -7.13 1.81
N GLN A 109 0.40 -6.26 0.83
CA GLN A 109 0.12 -6.47 -0.59
C GLN A 109 1.18 -5.73 -1.40
N TYR A 110 1.38 -6.16 -2.64
CA TYR A 110 2.28 -5.48 -3.57
C TYR A 110 1.52 -5.00 -4.80
N PRO A 111 1.98 -3.91 -5.44
CA PRO A 111 1.42 -3.49 -6.72
C PRO A 111 1.63 -4.56 -7.78
N SER A 112 0.68 -4.68 -8.72
CA SER A 112 0.90 -5.51 -9.91
C SER A 112 2.13 -5.03 -10.69
N ARG A 113 2.74 -5.89 -11.51
CA ARG A 113 3.90 -5.55 -12.33
C ARG A 113 3.65 -4.29 -13.19
N SER A 114 2.48 -4.21 -13.81
CA SER A 114 2.08 -3.02 -14.61
C SER A 114 1.99 -1.75 -13.77
N MET A 115 1.46 -1.85 -12.55
CA MET A 115 1.40 -0.73 -11.63
C MET A 115 2.79 -0.34 -11.12
N GLY A 116 3.68 -1.30 -10.90
CA GLY A 116 5.08 -1.05 -10.57
C GLY A 116 5.80 -0.25 -11.65
N TYR A 117 5.65 -0.62 -12.93
CA TYR A 117 6.20 0.15 -14.04
C TYR A 117 5.59 1.56 -14.14
N TYR A 118 4.28 1.67 -13.90
CA TYR A 118 3.61 2.96 -13.89
C TYR A 118 4.14 3.87 -12.77
N LEU A 119 4.33 3.36 -11.57
CA LEU A 119 4.89 4.13 -10.46
C LEU A 119 6.34 4.57 -10.73
N ARG A 120 7.18 3.69 -11.29
CA ARG A 120 8.54 4.06 -11.72
C ARG A 120 8.51 5.17 -12.77
N LEU A 121 7.61 5.10 -13.75
CA LEU A 121 7.44 6.14 -14.75
C LEU A 121 7.05 7.48 -14.11
N LEU A 122 6.14 7.48 -13.16
CA LEU A 122 5.73 8.71 -12.45
C LEU A 122 6.87 9.29 -11.61
N ARG A 123 7.71 8.45 -11.01
CA ARG A 123 8.91 8.88 -10.27
C ARG A 123 9.90 9.60 -11.18
N GLU A 124 10.18 9.04 -12.36
CA GLU A 124 11.10 9.61 -13.35
C GLU A 124 10.52 10.86 -14.04
N TYR A 125 9.21 10.92 -14.20
CA TYR A 125 8.50 12.02 -14.89
C TYR A 125 7.43 12.67 -13.98
N PRO A 126 7.83 13.48 -12.98
CA PRO A 126 6.88 14.07 -12.02
C PRO A 126 5.79 14.94 -12.65
N ASP A 127 6.07 15.54 -13.81
CA ASP A 127 5.07 16.36 -14.53
C ASP A 127 3.92 15.51 -15.10
N ALA A 128 4.17 14.24 -15.42
CA ALA A 128 3.13 13.30 -15.82
C ALA A 128 2.14 13.06 -14.65
N PHE A 129 2.64 12.98 -13.42
CA PHE A 129 1.79 12.85 -12.23
C PHE A 129 0.96 14.13 -11.98
N LYS A 130 1.57 15.31 -12.09
CA LYS A 130 0.85 16.59 -11.97
C LYS A 130 -0.27 16.72 -13.00
N TRP A 131 0.02 16.31 -14.24
CA TRP A 131 -0.97 16.28 -15.31
C TRP A 131 -2.13 15.30 -14.99
N LEU A 132 -1.83 14.10 -14.52
CA LEU A 132 -2.80 13.09 -14.12
C LEU A 132 -3.73 13.62 -13.02
N ARG A 133 -3.16 14.20 -11.95
CA ARG A 133 -3.90 14.82 -10.83
C ARG A 133 -4.84 15.92 -11.33
N SER A 134 -4.35 16.80 -12.20
CA SER A 134 -5.15 17.93 -12.72
C SER A 134 -6.33 17.46 -13.57
N ARG A 135 -6.17 16.40 -14.35
CA ARG A 135 -7.21 15.84 -15.20
C ARG A 135 -8.28 15.10 -14.41
N ARG A 136 -7.88 14.34 -13.41
CA ARG A 136 -8.78 13.59 -12.57
C ARG A 136 -9.68 14.48 -11.72
N TRP A 137 -9.14 15.58 -11.21
CA TRP A 137 -9.91 16.59 -10.50
C TRP A 137 -10.98 17.26 -11.39
N ARG A 138 -10.65 17.51 -12.68
CA ARG A 138 -11.60 18.04 -13.66
C ARG A 138 -12.72 17.06 -13.98
N LEU A 139 -12.44 15.78 -14.07
CA LEU A 139 -13.46 14.74 -14.29
C LEU A 139 -14.41 14.61 -13.09
N ARG A 140 -13.88 14.63 -11.88
CA ARG A 140 -14.67 14.58 -10.64
C ARG A 140 -15.62 15.78 -10.52
N LYS A 141 -15.15 16.98 -10.82
CA LYS A 141 -16.02 18.19 -10.89
C LYS A 141 -17.14 18.03 -11.91
N ARG A 142 -16.86 17.52 -13.09
CA ARG A 142 -17.88 17.30 -14.14
C ARG A 142 -18.95 16.29 -13.74
N LEU A 143 -18.59 15.24 -13.04
CA LEU A 143 -19.54 14.22 -12.59
C LEU A 143 -20.42 14.76 -11.45
N VAL A 144 -19.87 15.49 -10.51
CA VAL A 144 -20.63 16.12 -9.42
C VAL A 144 -21.61 17.18 -9.96
N THR A 145 -21.18 18.05 -10.85
CA THR A 145 -22.07 19.05 -11.45
C THR A 145 -23.19 18.42 -12.29
N ARG A 146 -22.90 17.32 -12.99
CA ARG A 146 -23.90 16.60 -13.78
C ARG A 146 -24.92 15.89 -12.90
N SER A 147 -24.52 15.26 -11.80
CA SER A 147 -25.43 14.63 -10.85
C SER A 147 -26.33 15.63 -10.14
N VAL A 148 -25.81 16.81 -9.78
CA VAL A 148 -26.60 17.89 -9.17
C VAL A 148 -27.63 18.47 -10.17
N SER A 149 -27.28 18.60 -11.43
CA SER A 149 -28.22 19.08 -12.47
C SER A 149 -29.35 18.09 -12.74
N ILE A 150 -29.05 16.78 -12.75
CA ILE A 150 -30.07 15.71 -12.90
C ILE A 150 -31.01 15.69 -11.70
N ALA A 151 -30.50 15.85 -10.47
CA ALA A 151 -31.32 15.89 -9.26
C ALA A 151 -32.25 17.11 -9.23
N LYS A 152 -31.79 18.29 -9.68
CA LYS A 152 -32.63 19.49 -9.82
C LYS A 152 -33.72 19.31 -10.85
N SER A 153 -33.42 18.72 -12.01
CA SER A 153 -34.40 18.42 -13.08
C SER A 153 -35.49 17.42 -12.64
N ARG A 154 -35.15 16.41 -11.84
CA ARG A 154 -36.10 15.48 -11.25
C ARG A 154 -37.03 16.14 -10.23
N ARG A 155 -36.52 17.03 -9.36
CA ARG A 155 -37.35 17.78 -8.40
C ARG A 155 -38.35 18.72 -9.08
N GLN A 156 -38.00 19.36 -10.20
CA GLN A 156 -38.90 20.20 -10.95
C GLN A 156 -40.05 19.41 -11.61
N LYS A 157 -39.73 18.21 -12.15
CA LYS A 157 -40.77 17.34 -12.76
C LYS A 157 -41.80 16.81 -11.76
N THR A 158 -41.39 16.53 -10.53
CA THR A 158 -42.33 16.08 -9.46
C THR A 158 -43.19 17.22 -8.94
N SER A 159 -42.69 18.46 -8.88
CA SER A 159 -43.45 19.63 -8.45
C SER A 159 -44.58 20.04 -9.46
N VAL A 160 -44.37 19.81 -10.76
CA VAL A 160 -45.36 20.15 -11.78
C VAL A 160 -46.52 19.11 -11.83
N ARG A 161 -46.26 17.84 -11.50
CA ARG A 161 -47.31 16.79 -11.44
C ARG A 161 -48.27 16.90 -10.24
N GLY A 162 -47.86 17.61 -9.17
CA GLY A 162 -48.69 17.79 -7.98
C GLY A 162 -49.69 18.95 -8.03
N ARG A 163 -49.72 19.76 -9.11
CA ARG A 163 -50.64 20.92 -9.23
C ARG A 163 -51.85 20.70 -10.12
N THR A 164 -52.03 19.52 -10.72
CA THR A 164 -53.10 19.27 -11.67
C THR A 164 -54.28 18.42 -11.12
N VAL A 165 -54.39 18.24 -9.81
CA VAL A 165 -55.48 17.42 -9.21
C VAL A 165 -56.27 18.21 -8.13
N ALA A 166 -56.45 19.52 -8.30
CA ALA A 166 -57.36 20.28 -7.43
C ALA A 166 -58.11 21.32 -8.25
N ALA A 167 -59.03 20.88 -9.13
CA ALA A 167 -60.14 21.67 -9.69
C ALA A 167 -61.11 20.72 -10.39
N ALA A 168 -62.04 20.15 -9.62
CA ALA A 168 -63.39 19.73 -10.04
C ALA A 168 -64.19 19.46 -8.77
#